data_88ab05ebc5482a1fab643e7ce07a672e
#
_entry.id   88ab05ebc5482a1fab643e7ce07a672e
#
_cell.length_a   1.000
_cell.length_b   1.000
_cell.length_c   1.000
_cell.angle_alpha   90.00
_cell.angle_beta   90.00
_cell.angle_gamma   90.00
#
_symmetry.space_group_name_H-M   'P 1'
#
loop_
_entity.id
_entity.type
_entity.pdbx_description
1 polymer ?
#
loop_
_entity_poly.entity_id
_entity_poly.type
_entity_poly.pdbx_seq_one_letter_code
_entity_poly.pdbx_strand_id
1 'polypeptide(L)'
;METVGLGFYFEDLPVGRSFKTIGRTITDADITNFVNATGLVEVLFTNLEFLREESVIEGRVAPGALAYCFAEGLLAQSTMQHTGFAFLEMDLKIEGPALAGDTIHVECEVTEARLSRSKPGFGLVRTRNRVIKQDGTPVITYNPLRMIKSRQTAPVE
;
A
#
# COMPACT_ATOMS: atom_id res chain seq x y z
N MET A 1 -2.86 -30.73 -7.32
CA MET A 1 -2.33 -30.15 -6.07
C MET A 1 -2.91 -28.76 -5.91
N GLU A 2 -3.35 -28.39 -4.72
CA GLU A 2 -3.86 -27.04 -4.40
C GLU A 2 -2.69 -26.06 -4.29
N THR A 3 -2.86 -24.84 -4.83
CA THR A 3 -1.89 -23.72 -4.63
C THR A 3 -2.36 -22.87 -3.46
N VAL A 4 -1.53 -22.77 -2.42
CA VAL A 4 -1.78 -21.94 -1.25
C VAL A 4 -1.17 -20.54 -1.41
N GLY A 5 -1.64 -19.57 -0.62
CA GLY A 5 -1.10 -18.22 -0.62
C GLY A 5 -1.61 -17.33 -1.78
N LEU A 6 -2.73 -17.70 -2.39
CA LEU A 6 -3.39 -16.88 -3.40
C LEU A 6 -4.03 -15.64 -2.77
N GLY A 7 -4.04 -14.54 -3.53
CA GLY A 7 -4.73 -13.31 -3.15
C GLY A 7 -6.25 -13.39 -3.31
N PHE A 8 -6.91 -12.26 -3.10
CA PHE A 8 -8.36 -12.15 -3.31
C PHE A 8 -8.68 -12.09 -4.80
N TYR A 9 -9.71 -12.82 -5.21
CA TYR A 9 -10.33 -12.65 -6.51
C TYR A 9 -11.38 -11.53 -6.47
N PHE A 10 -11.83 -11.11 -7.63
CA PHE A 10 -12.86 -10.07 -7.76
C PHE A 10 -14.10 -10.35 -6.90
N GLU A 11 -14.56 -11.60 -6.88
CA GLU A 11 -15.75 -12.04 -6.14
C GLU A 11 -15.57 -11.98 -4.62
N ASP A 12 -14.33 -11.96 -4.16
CA ASP A 12 -14.00 -11.82 -2.74
C ASP A 12 -14.02 -10.36 -2.27
N LEU A 13 -14.21 -9.40 -3.19
CA LEU A 13 -14.11 -7.97 -2.93
C LEU A 13 -15.43 -7.21 -3.22
N PRO A 14 -16.55 -7.60 -2.57
CA PRO A 14 -17.78 -6.83 -2.71
C PRO A 14 -17.65 -5.45 -2.09
N VAL A 15 -18.37 -4.47 -2.63
CA VAL A 15 -18.43 -3.11 -2.06
C VAL A 15 -18.83 -3.17 -0.59
N GLY A 16 -18.12 -2.41 0.25
CA GLY A 16 -18.30 -2.39 1.70
C GLY A 16 -17.46 -3.41 2.47
N ARG A 17 -16.82 -4.38 1.80
CA ARG A 17 -15.88 -5.27 2.48
C ARG A 17 -14.71 -4.47 3.03
N SER A 18 -14.39 -4.70 4.32
CA SER A 18 -13.25 -4.09 4.99
C SER A 18 -12.31 -5.16 5.53
N PHE A 19 -11.02 -4.88 5.49
CA PHE A 19 -9.96 -5.74 6.02
C PHE A 19 -8.73 -4.92 6.36
N LYS A 20 -7.79 -5.50 7.10
CA LYS A 20 -6.49 -4.89 7.39
C LYS A 20 -5.35 -5.89 7.19
N THR A 21 -4.17 -5.38 6.89
CA THR A 21 -2.95 -6.18 6.79
C THR A 21 -2.33 -6.44 8.15
N ILE A 22 -1.37 -7.35 8.21
CA ILE A 22 -0.40 -7.40 9.30
C ILE A 22 0.42 -6.11 9.33
N GLY A 23 1.11 -5.85 10.45
CA GLY A 23 2.00 -4.69 10.60
C GLY A 23 3.42 -4.95 10.10
N ARG A 24 4.11 -3.87 9.73
CA ARG A 24 5.54 -3.84 9.42
C ARG A 24 6.20 -2.64 10.08
N THR A 25 7.29 -2.87 10.81
CA THR A 25 8.10 -1.79 11.41
C THR A 25 9.04 -1.21 10.35
N ILE A 26 9.10 0.12 10.29
CA ILE A 26 10.07 0.86 9.49
C ILE A 26 11.36 0.96 10.29
N THR A 27 12.46 0.50 9.74
CA THR A 27 13.78 0.54 10.38
C THR A 27 14.67 1.63 9.78
N ASP A 28 15.75 2.01 10.50
CA ASP A 28 16.78 2.89 9.93
C ASP A 28 17.40 2.30 8.66
N ALA A 29 17.59 0.99 8.62
CA ALA A 29 18.11 0.31 7.44
C ALA A 29 17.14 0.42 6.25
N ASP A 30 15.83 0.32 6.48
CA ASP A 30 14.82 0.52 5.43
C ASP A 30 14.92 1.92 4.81
N ILE A 31 15.03 2.96 5.65
CA ILE A 31 15.15 4.34 5.19
C ILE A 31 16.44 4.51 4.38
N THR A 32 17.57 4.05 4.90
CA THR A 32 18.88 4.15 4.22
C THR A 32 18.86 3.44 2.86
N ASN A 33 18.35 2.21 2.82
CA ASN A 33 18.27 1.43 1.59
C ASN A 33 17.35 2.08 0.57
N PHE A 34 16.19 2.59 1.00
CA PHE A 34 15.24 3.26 0.13
C PHE A 34 15.82 4.54 -0.47
N VAL A 35 16.44 5.39 0.36
CA VAL A 35 17.08 6.64 -0.07
C VAL A 35 18.17 6.35 -1.09
N ASN A 36 19.04 5.37 -0.84
CA ASN A 36 20.11 5.00 -1.75
C ASN A 36 19.59 4.41 -3.07
N ALA A 37 18.56 3.57 -3.02
CA ALA A 37 18.00 2.93 -4.19
C ALA A 37 17.23 3.89 -5.11
N THR A 38 16.61 4.94 -4.53
CA THR A 38 15.77 5.89 -5.27
C THR A 38 16.50 7.19 -5.63
N GLY A 39 17.65 7.45 -5.02
CA GLY A 39 18.36 8.73 -5.17
C GLY A 39 17.71 9.90 -4.41
N LEU A 40 16.79 9.66 -3.48
CA LEU A 40 16.18 10.67 -2.61
C LEU A 40 17.17 11.15 -1.54
N VAL A 41 18.36 11.55 -1.97
CA VAL A 41 19.46 11.98 -1.13
C VAL A 41 19.25 13.45 -0.74
N GLU A 42 18.51 13.66 0.33
CA GLU A 42 18.19 14.96 0.90
C GLU A 42 18.64 15.00 2.36
N VAL A 43 19.05 16.17 2.85
CA VAL A 43 19.51 16.36 4.24
C VAL A 43 18.47 15.91 5.27
N LEU A 44 17.19 16.06 4.95
CA LEU A 44 16.09 15.58 5.78
C LEU A 44 16.19 14.06 6.05
N PHE A 45 16.75 13.29 5.14
CA PHE A 45 16.88 11.83 5.24
C PHE A 45 18.30 11.36 5.56
N THR A 46 19.31 12.24 5.46
CA THR A 46 20.73 11.85 5.49
C THR A 46 21.55 12.56 6.55
N ASN A 47 21.05 13.64 7.17
CA ASN A 47 21.78 14.46 8.13
C ASN A 47 21.02 14.54 9.46
N LEU A 48 21.52 13.82 10.48
CA LEU A 48 20.89 13.80 11.80
C LEU A 48 21.02 15.12 12.57
N GLU A 49 22.08 15.91 12.32
CA GLU A 49 22.23 17.22 12.95
C GLU A 49 21.20 18.20 12.40
N PHE A 50 20.98 18.20 11.08
CA PHE A 50 19.90 18.96 10.46
C PHE A 50 18.53 18.62 11.05
N LEU A 51 18.25 17.32 11.29
CA LEU A 51 17.01 16.90 11.92
C LEU A 51 16.83 17.45 13.34
N ARG A 52 17.93 17.55 14.11
CA ARG A 52 17.90 18.06 15.49
C ARG A 52 17.75 19.57 15.57
N GLU A 53 18.37 20.30 14.66
CA GLU A 53 18.50 21.75 14.75
C GLU A 53 17.44 22.51 13.95
N GLU A 54 17.02 21.99 12.81
CA GLU A 54 16.19 22.72 11.84
C GLU A 54 14.87 22.01 11.46
N SER A 55 14.75 20.70 11.70
CA SER A 55 13.53 19.97 11.35
C SER A 55 12.41 20.23 12.34
N VAL A 56 11.20 20.39 11.81
CA VAL A 56 9.96 20.43 12.62
C VAL A 56 9.48 19.03 13.01
N ILE A 57 10.14 17.97 12.51
CA ILE A 57 9.81 16.57 12.79
C ILE A 57 10.88 16.02 13.73
N GLU A 58 10.46 15.55 14.90
CA GLU A 58 11.37 14.89 15.85
C GLU A 58 11.58 13.43 15.44
N GLY A 59 12.84 13.02 15.29
CA GLY A 59 13.24 11.66 14.96
C GLY A 59 13.58 11.44 13.49
N ARG A 60 13.99 10.20 13.16
CA ARG A 60 14.42 9.80 11.82
C ARG A 60 13.20 9.62 10.91
N VAL A 61 12.91 10.65 10.11
CA VAL A 61 11.77 10.63 9.19
C VAL A 61 12.02 9.71 7.99
N ALA A 62 11.02 8.94 7.62
CA ALA A 62 11.00 8.14 6.39
C ALA A 62 10.43 8.98 5.24
N PRO A 63 10.97 8.87 4.01
CA PRO A 63 10.28 9.40 2.84
C PRO A 63 8.84 8.91 2.76
N GLY A 64 7.89 9.80 2.43
CA GLY A 64 6.49 9.40 2.28
C GLY A 64 6.29 8.28 1.24
N ALA A 65 7.10 8.30 0.17
CA ALA A 65 7.14 7.25 -0.83
C ALA A 65 7.54 5.87 -0.26
N LEU A 66 8.43 5.82 0.77
CA LEU A 66 8.79 4.58 1.45
C LEU A 66 7.57 3.99 2.18
N ALA A 67 6.85 4.81 2.95
CA ALA A 67 5.67 4.37 3.67
C ALA A 67 4.59 3.86 2.70
N TYR A 68 4.39 4.53 1.56
CA TYR A 68 3.52 4.07 0.49
C TYR A 68 3.98 2.73 -0.11
N CYS A 69 5.25 2.58 -0.46
CA CYS A 69 5.79 1.33 -1.01
C CYS A 69 5.65 0.17 -0.02
N PHE A 70 5.83 0.41 1.28
CA PHE A 70 5.64 -0.61 2.31
C PHE A 70 4.17 -1.01 2.46
N ALA A 71 3.26 -0.04 2.39
CA ALA A 71 1.82 -0.31 2.36
C ALA A 71 1.44 -1.19 1.16
N GLU A 72 1.93 -0.87 -0.02
CA GLU A 72 1.73 -1.67 -1.23
C GLU A 72 2.35 -3.08 -1.09
N GLY A 73 3.53 -3.20 -0.47
CA GLY A 73 4.15 -4.49 -0.19
C GLY A 73 3.32 -5.37 0.73
N LEU A 74 2.74 -4.80 1.79
CA LEU A 74 1.83 -5.50 2.71
C LEU A 74 0.57 -6.00 1.99
N LEU A 75 -0.01 -5.16 1.13
CA LEU A 75 -1.18 -5.54 0.35
C LEU A 75 -0.85 -6.59 -0.71
N ALA A 76 0.26 -6.44 -1.43
CA ALA A 76 0.67 -7.38 -2.46
C ALA A 76 0.87 -8.79 -1.89
N GLN A 77 1.54 -8.88 -0.73
CA GLN A 77 1.78 -10.16 -0.06
C GLN A 77 0.49 -10.85 0.40
N SER A 78 -0.46 -10.08 0.93
CA SER A 78 -1.64 -10.63 1.60
C SER A 78 -2.85 -10.79 0.69
N THR A 79 -2.95 -9.99 -0.38
CA THR A 79 -4.21 -9.87 -1.14
C THR A 79 -4.08 -10.00 -2.64
N MET A 80 -2.86 -9.98 -3.22
CA MET A 80 -2.69 -9.83 -4.67
C MET A 80 -1.92 -10.96 -5.35
N GLN A 81 -1.45 -11.97 -4.60
CA GLN A 81 -0.69 -13.07 -5.19
C GLN A 81 -1.53 -13.82 -6.24
N HIS A 82 -1.08 -13.87 -7.48
CA HIS A 82 -1.74 -14.44 -8.65
C HIS A 82 -3.06 -13.79 -9.09
N THR A 83 -3.57 -12.80 -8.36
CA THR A 83 -4.88 -12.20 -8.61
C THR A 83 -4.84 -10.73 -8.98
N GLY A 84 -3.84 -9.98 -8.51
CA GLY A 84 -3.62 -8.59 -8.90
C GLY A 84 -2.91 -8.50 -10.25
N PHE A 85 -3.46 -7.72 -11.20
CA PHE A 85 -2.93 -7.65 -12.56
C PHE A 85 -2.42 -6.28 -12.96
N ALA A 86 -3.14 -5.22 -12.60
CA ALA A 86 -2.75 -3.86 -12.96
C ALA A 86 -3.18 -2.87 -11.89
N PHE A 87 -2.31 -1.91 -11.65
CA PHE A 87 -2.58 -0.68 -10.93
C PHE A 87 -2.90 0.39 -11.98
N LEU A 88 -4.08 0.99 -11.92
CA LEU A 88 -4.56 1.86 -13.00
C LEU A 88 -4.44 3.35 -12.67
N GLU A 89 -4.88 3.72 -11.48
CA GLU A 89 -4.86 5.10 -11.00
C GLU A 89 -5.02 5.16 -9.48
N MET A 90 -4.66 6.27 -8.88
CA MET A 90 -4.97 6.61 -7.48
C MET A 90 -4.93 8.11 -7.24
N ASP A 91 -5.66 8.56 -6.23
CA ASP A 91 -5.35 9.78 -5.48
C ASP A 91 -4.64 9.38 -4.19
N LEU A 92 -3.69 10.19 -3.76
CA LEU A 92 -2.92 9.94 -2.54
C LEU A 92 -2.76 11.23 -1.75
N LYS A 93 -2.98 11.15 -0.44
CA LYS A 93 -2.76 12.23 0.50
C LYS A 93 -1.84 11.76 1.62
N ILE A 94 -0.76 12.53 1.88
CA ILE A 94 0.06 12.35 3.07
C ILE A 94 -0.64 13.05 4.25
N GLU A 95 -0.92 12.30 5.30
CA GLU A 95 -1.61 12.80 6.50
C GLU A 95 -0.63 13.19 7.60
N GLY A 96 0.53 12.52 7.66
CA GLY A 96 1.57 12.79 8.64
C GLY A 96 2.84 12.00 8.39
N PRO A 97 3.90 12.26 9.17
CA PRO A 97 5.18 11.59 9.01
C PRO A 97 5.15 10.16 9.55
N ALA A 98 5.89 9.28 8.90
CA ALA A 98 6.32 8.00 9.46
C ALA A 98 7.80 8.11 9.84
N LEU A 99 8.17 7.51 10.96
CA LEU A 99 9.52 7.55 11.52
C LEU A 99 10.10 6.14 11.59
N ALA A 100 11.43 6.06 11.67
CA ALA A 100 12.08 4.82 12.09
C ALA A 100 11.55 4.39 13.46
N GLY A 101 11.20 3.11 13.60
CA GLY A 101 10.54 2.56 14.79
C GLY A 101 9.01 2.53 14.73
N ASP A 102 8.38 3.27 13.84
CA ASP A 102 6.93 3.15 13.62
C ASP A 102 6.59 1.82 12.97
N THR A 103 5.51 1.20 13.45
CA THR A 103 4.93 0.01 12.83
C THR A 103 3.65 0.39 12.13
N ILE A 104 3.61 0.22 10.82
CA ILE A 104 2.46 0.56 9.98
C ILE A 104 1.70 -0.70 9.55
N HIS A 105 0.40 -0.56 9.37
CA HIS A 105 -0.47 -1.50 8.68
C HIS A 105 -1.42 -0.75 7.75
N VAL A 106 -2.12 -1.45 6.89
CA VAL A 106 -3.09 -0.86 5.96
C VAL A 106 -4.48 -1.35 6.31
N GLU A 107 -5.40 -0.40 6.50
CA GLU A 107 -6.84 -0.65 6.59
C GLU A 107 -7.46 -0.35 5.23
N CYS A 108 -8.25 -1.28 4.71
CA CYS A 108 -8.86 -1.19 3.38
C CYS A 108 -10.37 -1.31 3.47
N GLU A 109 -11.07 -0.53 2.66
CA GLU A 109 -12.50 -0.66 2.41
C GLU A 109 -12.75 -0.65 0.90
N VAL A 110 -13.49 -1.62 0.39
CA VAL A 110 -13.88 -1.67 -1.03
C VAL A 110 -14.98 -0.65 -1.28
N THR A 111 -14.70 0.33 -2.15
CA THR A 111 -15.64 1.44 -2.46
C THR A 111 -16.29 1.30 -3.84
N GLU A 112 -15.65 0.58 -4.77
CA GLU A 112 -16.17 0.29 -6.09
C GLU A 112 -15.75 -1.11 -6.52
N ALA A 113 -16.67 -1.88 -7.12
CA ALA A 113 -16.36 -3.17 -7.72
C ALA A 113 -17.28 -3.40 -8.94
N ARG A 114 -16.68 -3.64 -10.10
CA ARG A 114 -17.40 -3.92 -11.33
C ARG A 114 -16.58 -4.81 -12.25
N LEU A 115 -17.25 -5.66 -13.03
CA LEU A 115 -16.56 -6.44 -14.06
C LEU A 115 -15.99 -5.53 -15.16
N SER A 116 -14.85 -5.91 -15.68
CA SER A 116 -14.24 -5.20 -16.80
C SER A 116 -15.02 -5.47 -18.09
N ARG A 117 -15.35 -4.39 -18.82
CA ARG A 117 -16.02 -4.51 -20.13
C ARG A 117 -15.04 -4.87 -21.25
N SER A 118 -13.79 -4.45 -21.11
CA SER A 118 -12.75 -4.60 -22.15
C SER A 118 -11.84 -5.80 -21.93
N LYS A 119 -11.84 -6.39 -20.73
CA LYS A 119 -10.99 -7.52 -20.34
C LYS A 119 -11.83 -8.60 -19.64
N PRO A 120 -12.44 -9.51 -20.39
CA PRO A 120 -13.17 -10.66 -19.81
C PRO A 120 -12.29 -11.46 -18.84
N GLY A 121 -12.85 -11.95 -17.75
CA GLY A 121 -12.10 -12.66 -16.71
C GLY A 121 -11.43 -11.74 -15.66
N PHE A 122 -11.70 -10.44 -15.72
CA PHE A 122 -11.19 -9.45 -14.75
C PHE A 122 -12.30 -8.53 -14.25
N GLY A 123 -12.12 -8.04 -13.04
CA GLY A 123 -12.89 -6.95 -12.46
C GLY A 123 -12.02 -5.73 -12.14
N LEU A 124 -12.66 -4.59 -12.01
CA LEU A 124 -12.06 -3.35 -11.54
C LEU A 124 -12.53 -3.10 -10.12
N VAL A 125 -11.61 -2.92 -9.21
CA VAL A 125 -11.89 -2.72 -7.79
C VAL A 125 -11.16 -1.47 -7.33
N ARG A 126 -11.90 -0.56 -6.71
CA ARG A 126 -11.36 0.60 -5.99
C ARG A 126 -11.48 0.34 -4.51
N THR A 127 -10.41 0.63 -3.79
CA THR A 127 -10.42 0.60 -2.33
C THR A 127 -10.06 1.98 -1.78
N ARG A 128 -10.56 2.29 -0.59
CA ARG A 128 -10.02 3.35 0.25
C ARG A 128 -9.06 2.71 1.23
N ASN A 129 -7.80 3.08 1.14
CA ASN A 129 -6.71 2.54 1.94
C ASN A 129 -6.21 3.60 2.92
N ARG A 130 -6.06 3.23 4.18
CA ARG A 130 -5.49 4.06 5.23
C ARG A 130 -4.26 3.37 5.80
N VAL A 131 -3.11 4.01 5.70
CA VAL A 131 -1.88 3.55 6.35
C VAL A 131 -1.85 4.13 7.75
N ILE A 132 -1.86 3.27 8.75
CA ILE A 132 -2.04 3.61 10.16
C ILE A 132 -0.84 3.11 10.95
N LYS A 133 -0.35 3.95 11.88
CA LYS A 133 0.69 3.57 12.84
C LYS A 133 0.13 2.75 14.01
N GLN A 134 1.03 2.18 14.82
CA GLN A 134 0.70 1.40 16.01
C GLN A 134 -0.17 2.14 17.04
N ASP A 135 -0.12 3.47 17.05
CA ASP A 135 -0.90 4.32 17.95
C ASP A 135 -2.24 4.81 17.35
N GLY A 136 -2.58 4.36 16.15
CA GLY A 136 -3.78 4.75 15.42
C GLY A 136 -3.63 6.03 14.57
N THR A 137 -2.45 6.66 14.56
CA THR A 137 -2.21 7.88 13.78
C THR A 137 -2.16 7.56 12.28
N PRO A 138 -2.91 8.27 11.41
CA PRO A 138 -2.87 8.09 9.98
C PRO A 138 -1.59 8.70 9.39
N VAL A 139 -0.97 7.98 8.46
CA VAL A 139 0.22 8.40 7.70
C VAL A 139 -0.14 8.79 6.28
N ILE A 140 -0.92 7.93 5.62
CA ILE A 140 -1.33 8.09 4.22
C ILE A 140 -2.78 7.64 4.08
N THR A 141 -3.54 8.35 3.25
CA THR A 141 -4.81 7.87 2.70
C THR A 141 -4.70 7.87 1.17
N TYR A 142 -5.10 6.76 0.54
CA TYR A 142 -5.10 6.66 -0.91
C TYR A 142 -6.20 5.71 -1.42
N ASN A 143 -6.60 5.85 -2.68
CA ASN A 143 -7.74 5.14 -3.26
C ASN A 143 -7.40 4.51 -4.61
N PRO A 144 -6.59 3.44 -4.62
CA PRO A 144 -6.16 2.81 -5.86
C PRO A 144 -7.33 2.13 -6.59
N LEU A 145 -7.35 2.27 -7.91
CA LEU A 145 -8.15 1.43 -8.80
C LEU A 145 -7.25 0.34 -9.37
N ARG A 146 -7.66 -0.91 -9.19
CA ARG A 146 -6.89 -2.09 -9.62
C ARG A 146 -7.71 -3.01 -10.52
N MET A 147 -7.03 -3.65 -11.43
CA MET A 147 -7.57 -4.79 -12.17
C MET A 147 -7.25 -6.07 -11.40
N ILE A 148 -8.30 -6.81 -11.05
CA ILE A 148 -8.24 -8.03 -10.24
C ILE A 148 -8.83 -9.18 -11.05
N LYS A 149 -8.20 -10.35 -10.98
CA LYS A 149 -8.65 -11.56 -11.64
C LYS A 149 -10.02 -12.01 -11.08
N SER A 150 -10.95 -12.35 -11.98
CA SER A 150 -12.23 -12.96 -11.64
C SER A 150 -12.13 -14.49 -11.74
N ARG A 151 -12.89 -15.20 -10.93
CA ARG A 151 -13.09 -16.66 -11.08
C ARG A 151 -14.01 -17.00 -12.25
N GLN A 152 -14.78 -16.03 -12.71
CA GLN A 152 -15.61 -16.22 -13.90
C GLN A 152 -14.65 -16.19 -15.12
N THR A 153 -14.46 -17.35 -15.73
CA THR A 153 -13.78 -17.44 -17.02
C THR A 153 -14.61 -16.72 -18.07
N ALA A 154 -13.93 -16.00 -18.98
CA ALA A 154 -14.61 -15.51 -20.17
C ALA A 154 -15.35 -16.65 -20.86
N PRO A 155 -16.56 -16.40 -21.43
CA PRO A 155 -17.17 -17.40 -22.28
C PRO A 155 -16.14 -17.82 -23.34
N VAL A 156 -15.89 -19.14 -23.45
CA VAL A 156 -15.11 -19.68 -24.57
C VAL A 156 -16.00 -19.52 -25.78
N GLU A 157 -15.63 -18.58 -26.69
CA GLU A 157 -16.25 -18.50 -28.03
C GLU A 157 -15.88 -19.72 -28.87
#